data_3528cde2cadbb04083faad4ec15ea40a
#
_entry.id   3528cde2cadbb04083faad4ec15ea40a
#
_cell.length_a   1.000
_cell.length_b   1.000
_cell.length_c   1.000
_cell.angle_alpha   90.00
_cell.angle_beta   90.00
_cell.angle_gamma   90.00
#
_symmetry.space_group_name_H-M   'P 1'
#
loop_
_entity.id
_entity.type
_entity.pdbx_description
1 polymer ?
#
loop_
_entity_poly.entity_id
_entity_poly.type
_entity_poly.pdbx_seq_one_letter_code
_entity_poly.pdbx_strand_id
1 'polypeptide(L)'
;MCYSAIGEAAAKAAMSAFERVIWAVLDSVGIGALPDAADYGDAGRNTLGHVAESRPLALPNLVRLGLANIEPLAHLAPPARPAGAFGKAATHSPGKDTTTGHWEMAGVWLDRAFPVYPHGFPREVIAEFERQIGRKTLGNKPASGTEIIKELGDEHVRTGFPIVYTSGDSVFQIAAHEDIVSVAELYRMCEIARKLLDGPHRVGRVIARPFNGPSGAYARTPRRHDYAVDPPRPMLLDVLKDRGISVFGIGKIHDIYNGRGVGQYATTMSNADGMQKLHGALRERPSGLIFSNLVDFDMLYGHRKDIEGFARSLEEFDRLLGDFLQQLRDADLLMITADHGCDPDPRWKTTDHSREYVPILAYAPALPGGVNLGVRATLADMGQTVAENFGGRIPHGQSFLRELSGAAGQVALGEGQVRHL
;
A
#
# COMPACT_ATOMS: atom_id res chain seq x y z
N MET A 1 -33.94 16.01 -37.02
CA MET A 1 -32.96 16.19 -35.94
C MET A 1 -33.26 15.26 -34.76
N CYS A 2 -33.21 13.93 -34.94
CA CYS A 2 -33.47 12.96 -33.87
C CYS A 2 -32.51 11.73 -33.91
N TYR A 3 -31.40 11.80 -34.64
CA TYR A 3 -30.47 10.68 -34.78
C TYR A 3 -29.13 10.86 -34.01
N SER A 4 -28.88 12.03 -33.38
CA SER A 4 -27.62 12.27 -32.66
C SER A 4 -27.65 11.90 -31.15
N ALA A 5 -28.84 11.88 -30.55
CA ALA A 5 -28.96 11.61 -29.10
C ALA A 5 -28.87 10.11 -28.73
N ILE A 6 -29.13 9.21 -29.69
CA ILE A 6 -29.06 7.75 -29.42
C ILE A 6 -27.61 7.24 -29.50
N GLY A 7 -26.76 7.91 -30.28
CA GLY A 7 -25.32 7.57 -30.39
C GLY A 7 -24.50 7.95 -29.18
N GLU A 8 -24.82 9.07 -28.53
CA GLU A 8 -24.09 9.51 -27.28
C GLU A 8 -24.53 8.74 -26.05
N ALA A 9 -25.76 8.30 -25.95
CA ALA A 9 -26.23 7.45 -24.85
C ALA A 9 -25.63 6.02 -24.93
N ALA A 10 -25.42 5.49 -26.15
CA ALA A 10 -24.78 4.19 -26.36
C ALA A 10 -23.26 4.21 -26.11
N ALA A 11 -22.59 5.34 -26.32
CA ALA A 11 -21.16 5.51 -25.96
C ALA A 11 -20.94 5.69 -24.44
N LYS A 12 -21.99 6.02 -23.68
CA LYS A 12 -21.94 6.22 -22.22
C LYS A 12 -22.20 4.97 -21.40
N ALA A 13 -22.56 3.87 -22.04
CA ALA A 13 -22.86 2.59 -21.40
C ALA A 13 -21.93 1.46 -21.89
N ALA A 14 -20.63 1.64 -21.78
CA ALA A 14 -19.81 0.47 -21.43
C ALA A 14 -20.15 0.20 -19.96
N MET A 15 -21.16 -0.66 -19.71
CA MET A 15 -21.54 -1.07 -18.37
C MET A 15 -20.29 -1.61 -17.66
N SER A 16 -19.95 -1.06 -16.49
CA SER A 16 -18.95 -1.65 -15.61
C SER A 16 -19.36 -3.10 -15.36
N ALA A 17 -18.41 -4.03 -15.42
CA ALA A 17 -18.69 -5.42 -15.10
C ALA A 17 -19.15 -5.53 -13.64
N PHE A 18 -18.62 -4.66 -12.77
CA PHE A 18 -18.99 -4.54 -11.35
C PHE A 18 -19.32 -3.08 -11.02
N GLU A 19 -20.40 -2.86 -10.27
CA GLU A 19 -20.79 -1.52 -9.82
C GLU A 19 -19.85 -0.98 -8.74
N ARG A 20 -19.34 -1.90 -7.90
CA ARG A 20 -18.47 -1.58 -6.79
C ARG A 20 -17.24 -2.51 -6.77
N VAL A 21 -16.07 -1.90 -6.64
CA VAL A 21 -14.82 -2.61 -6.39
C VAL A 21 -14.38 -2.33 -4.96
N ILE A 22 -14.08 -3.39 -4.21
CA ILE A 22 -13.50 -3.34 -2.88
C ILE A 22 -12.07 -3.84 -2.99
N TRP A 23 -11.09 -2.99 -2.69
CA TRP A 23 -9.69 -3.32 -2.77
C TRP A 23 -9.04 -3.25 -1.40
N ALA A 24 -8.76 -4.40 -0.82
CA ALA A 24 -8.13 -4.54 0.48
C ALA A 24 -6.63 -4.85 0.32
N VAL A 25 -5.79 -3.94 0.77
CA VAL A 25 -4.33 -4.12 0.83
C VAL A 25 -3.96 -4.54 2.26
N LEU A 26 -3.39 -5.74 2.39
CA LEU A 26 -2.79 -6.24 3.62
C LEU A 26 -1.33 -5.77 3.64
N ASP A 27 -1.07 -4.65 4.29
CA ASP A 27 0.24 -3.98 4.27
C ASP A 27 1.35 -4.95 4.66
N SER A 28 2.33 -5.14 3.78
CA SER A 28 3.50 -6.01 3.96
C SER A 28 3.27 -7.54 3.92
N VAL A 29 2.11 -8.03 3.47
CA VAL A 29 1.85 -9.48 3.37
C VAL A 29 2.40 -10.04 2.06
N GLY A 30 3.74 -10.14 1.94
CA GLY A 30 4.44 -10.71 0.78
C GLY A 30 4.30 -12.23 0.68
N ILE A 31 4.60 -12.77 -0.52
CA ILE A 31 4.51 -14.21 -0.84
C ILE A 31 5.68 -14.63 -1.75
N GLY A 32 6.85 -14.80 -1.14
CA GLY A 32 8.07 -15.26 -1.80
C GLY A 32 8.91 -14.18 -2.48
N ALA A 33 10.21 -14.34 -2.41
CA ALA A 33 11.21 -13.39 -2.92
C ALA A 33 11.05 -13.14 -4.43
N LEU A 34 11.19 -11.88 -4.86
CA LEU A 34 11.32 -11.54 -6.27
C LEU A 34 12.66 -12.03 -6.86
N PRO A 35 12.77 -12.21 -8.18
CA PRO A 35 14.02 -12.63 -8.81
C PRO A 35 15.22 -11.73 -8.52
N ASP A 36 14.99 -10.43 -8.32
CA ASP A 36 15.99 -9.41 -8.00
C ASP A 36 16.19 -9.20 -6.49
N ALA A 37 15.53 -9.98 -5.64
CA ALA A 37 15.59 -9.82 -4.18
C ALA A 37 17.01 -9.91 -3.61
N ALA A 38 17.91 -10.64 -4.27
CA ALA A 38 19.31 -10.73 -3.85
C ALA A 38 20.02 -9.37 -3.89
N ASP A 39 19.68 -8.50 -4.84
CA ASP A 39 20.27 -7.16 -4.98
C ASP A 39 19.85 -6.23 -3.82
N TYR A 40 18.75 -6.58 -3.13
CA TYR A 40 18.22 -5.88 -1.95
C TYR A 40 18.64 -6.54 -0.62
N GLY A 41 19.38 -7.65 -0.67
CA GLY A 41 19.70 -8.46 0.52
C GLY A 41 18.52 -9.28 1.04
N ASP A 42 17.51 -9.50 0.20
CA ASP A 42 16.23 -10.14 0.55
C ASP A 42 16.08 -11.55 -0.06
N ALA A 43 17.17 -12.15 -0.54
CA ALA A 43 17.14 -13.50 -1.08
C ALA A 43 16.57 -14.50 -0.04
N GLY A 44 15.54 -15.24 -0.45
CA GLY A 44 14.87 -16.22 0.42
C GLY A 44 13.83 -15.64 1.39
N ARG A 45 13.50 -14.36 1.30
CA ARG A 45 12.37 -13.78 2.03
C ARG A 45 11.06 -14.38 1.54
N ASN A 46 10.17 -14.69 2.47
CA ASN A 46 8.84 -15.19 2.18
C ASN A 46 7.92 -14.95 3.38
N THR A 47 7.34 -13.76 3.45
CA THR A 47 6.53 -13.33 4.60
C THR A 47 5.45 -14.35 4.96
N LEU A 48 4.54 -14.68 4.02
CA LEU A 48 3.48 -15.67 4.26
C LEU A 48 4.03 -17.08 4.47
N GLY A 49 5.06 -17.48 3.71
CA GLY A 49 5.67 -18.80 3.83
C GLY A 49 6.24 -19.03 5.22
N HIS A 50 7.06 -18.11 5.72
CA HIS A 50 7.70 -18.23 7.04
C HIS A 50 6.68 -18.11 8.19
N VAL A 51 5.66 -17.27 8.05
CA VAL A 51 4.57 -17.23 9.03
C VAL A 51 3.81 -18.56 9.07
N ALA A 52 3.54 -19.17 7.90
CA ALA A 52 2.91 -20.49 7.84
C ALA A 52 3.79 -21.62 8.34
N GLU A 53 5.13 -21.52 8.18
CA GLU A 53 6.09 -22.48 8.74
C GLU A 53 6.19 -22.41 10.26
N SER A 54 5.99 -21.23 10.86
CA SER A 54 6.14 -21.01 12.31
C SER A 54 5.13 -21.81 13.14
N ARG A 55 3.91 -21.98 12.62
CA ARG A 55 2.84 -22.77 13.20
C ARG A 55 1.69 -22.99 12.22
N PRO A 56 0.79 -23.98 12.46
CA PRO A 56 -0.47 -24.09 11.72
C PRO A 56 -1.30 -22.81 11.84
N LEU A 57 -1.81 -22.32 10.70
CA LEU A 57 -2.66 -21.14 10.60
C LEU A 57 -4.12 -21.53 10.32
N ALA A 58 -5.06 -20.84 10.94
CA ALA A 58 -6.49 -20.98 10.68
C ALA A 58 -6.96 -19.89 9.68
N LEU A 59 -6.77 -20.14 8.37
CA LEU A 59 -7.13 -19.21 7.29
C LEU A 59 -8.17 -19.82 6.31
N PRO A 60 -9.31 -20.33 6.78
CA PRO A 60 -10.25 -21.06 5.93
C PRO A 60 -10.81 -20.20 4.78
N ASN A 61 -11.01 -18.91 4.98
CA ASN A 61 -11.58 -18.02 3.98
C ASN A 61 -10.56 -17.63 2.91
N LEU A 62 -9.34 -17.26 3.29
CA LEU A 62 -8.25 -16.99 2.35
C LEU A 62 -7.88 -18.23 1.54
N VAL A 63 -7.81 -19.39 2.18
CA VAL A 63 -7.60 -20.69 1.50
C VAL A 63 -8.74 -20.97 0.53
N ARG A 64 -10.01 -20.81 0.95
CA ARG A 64 -11.18 -20.94 0.07
C ARG A 64 -11.09 -20.03 -1.14
N LEU A 65 -10.56 -18.80 -1.00
CA LEU A 65 -10.37 -17.87 -2.13
C LEU A 65 -9.21 -18.25 -3.05
N GLY A 66 -8.27 -19.10 -2.60
CA GLY A 66 -7.17 -19.60 -3.42
C GLY A 66 -5.76 -19.22 -2.94
N LEU A 67 -5.59 -18.72 -1.71
CA LEU A 67 -4.28 -18.32 -1.19
C LEU A 67 -3.26 -19.45 -1.30
N ALA A 68 -3.60 -20.66 -0.85
CA ALA A 68 -2.72 -21.83 -0.91
C ALA A 68 -2.54 -22.39 -2.33
N ASN A 69 -3.28 -21.91 -3.34
CA ASN A 69 -3.10 -22.26 -4.75
C ASN A 69 -2.06 -21.36 -5.46
N ILE A 70 -1.65 -20.25 -4.85
CA ILE A 70 -0.64 -19.33 -5.39
C ILE A 70 0.74 -20.00 -5.36
N GLU A 71 1.10 -20.49 -4.18
CA GLU A 71 2.28 -21.34 -3.95
C GLU A 71 2.07 -22.19 -2.68
N PRO A 72 2.85 -23.28 -2.50
CA PRO A 72 2.75 -24.12 -1.32
C PRO A 72 3.01 -23.33 -0.03
N LEU A 73 2.06 -23.38 0.91
CA LEU A 73 2.18 -22.80 2.25
C LEU A 73 2.07 -23.94 3.28
N ALA A 74 2.98 -23.94 4.24
CA ALA A 74 3.00 -24.99 5.27
C ALA A 74 1.65 -25.08 6.01
N HIS A 75 1.17 -26.28 6.23
CA HIS A 75 -0.10 -26.58 6.93
C HIS A 75 -1.39 -26.08 6.25
N LEU A 76 -1.32 -25.49 5.05
CA LEU A 76 -2.48 -25.00 4.31
C LEU A 76 -2.66 -25.82 3.02
N ALA A 77 -3.70 -26.64 3.00
CA ALA A 77 -4.01 -27.47 1.82
C ALA A 77 -4.78 -26.64 0.79
N PRO A 78 -4.29 -26.57 -0.49
CA PRO A 78 -5.02 -25.86 -1.53
C PRO A 78 -6.32 -26.59 -1.89
N PRO A 79 -7.47 -25.91 -2.02
CA PRO A 79 -8.69 -26.51 -2.54
C PRO A 79 -8.53 -26.86 -4.01
N ALA A 80 -9.15 -27.96 -4.45
CA ALA A 80 -9.13 -28.38 -5.86
C ALA A 80 -9.74 -27.33 -6.80
N ARG A 81 -10.73 -26.58 -6.32
CA ARG A 81 -11.35 -25.46 -7.03
C ARG A 81 -11.58 -24.29 -6.06
N PRO A 82 -10.71 -23.31 -6.05
CA PRO A 82 -10.91 -22.10 -5.25
C PRO A 82 -12.18 -21.34 -5.63
N ALA A 83 -12.79 -20.65 -4.67
CA ALA A 83 -13.95 -19.82 -4.94
C ALA A 83 -13.57 -18.50 -5.66
N GLY A 84 -12.32 -18.06 -5.55
CA GLY A 84 -11.80 -16.86 -6.20
C GLY A 84 -10.89 -17.14 -7.39
N ALA A 85 -10.46 -16.07 -8.05
CA ALA A 85 -9.28 -16.05 -8.90
C ALA A 85 -8.05 -15.76 -8.03
N PHE A 86 -6.92 -16.38 -8.34
CA PHE A 86 -5.71 -16.33 -7.53
C PHE A 86 -4.47 -16.19 -8.41
N GLY A 87 -3.45 -15.55 -7.88
CA GLY A 87 -2.14 -15.36 -8.51
C GLY A 87 -1.24 -14.51 -7.63
N LYS A 88 -0.10 -14.09 -8.17
CA LYS A 88 0.79 -13.14 -7.50
C LYS A 88 1.34 -12.12 -8.47
N ALA A 89 1.72 -10.95 -7.96
CA ALA A 89 2.31 -9.88 -8.77
C ALA A 89 3.73 -9.56 -8.31
N ALA A 90 4.59 -9.27 -9.28
CA ALA A 90 5.88 -8.65 -9.05
C ALA A 90 5.72 -7.14 -8.88
N THR A 91 6.69 -6.48 -8.24
CA THR A 91 6.85 -5.03 -8.23
C THR A 91 7.86 -4.65 -9.32
N HIS A 92 7.46 -3.78 -10.25
CA HIS A 92 8.32 -3.26 -11.31
C HIS A 92 9.26 -2.16 -10.80
N SER A 93 8.71 -1.26 -9.99
CA SER A 93 9.46 -0.15 -9.40
C SER A 93 10.57 -0.64 -8.47
N PRO A 94 11.72 0.03 -8.40
CA PRO A 94 12.86 -0.43 -7.60
C PRO A 94 12.70 -0.21 -6.09
N GLY A 95 11.61 0.40 -5.63
CA GLY A 95 11.30 0.53 -4.20
C GLY A 95 10.65 -0.71 -3.61
N LYS A 96 10.66 -0.82 -2.29
CA LYS A 96 9.99 -1.88 -1.52
C LYS A 96 9.23 -1.31 -0.31
N ASP A 97 8.73 -0.09 -0.45
CA ASP A 97 8.00 0.64 0.58
C ASP A 97 6.54 0.84 0.22
N THR A 98 5.71 1.13 1.22
CA THR A 98 4.25 1.31 1.09
C THR A 98 3.87 2.31 0.00
N THR A 99 4.60 3.44 -0.11
CA THR A 99 4.32 4.45 -1.12
C THR A 99 4.58 3.91 -2.52
N THR A 100 5.73 3.27 -2.73
CA THR A 100 6.10 2.64 -4.01
C THR A 100 5.08 1.60 -4.43
N GLY A 101 4.70 0.66 -3.55
CA GLY A 101 3.74 -0.39 -3.86
C GLY A 101 2.36 0.16 -4.23
N HIS A 102 1.82 1.07 -3.42
CA HIS A 102 0.52 1.68 -3.69
C HIS A 102 0.50 2.55 -4.94
N TRP A 103 1.58 3.29 -5.21
CA TRP A 103 1.67 4.08 -6.44
C TRP A 103 1.73 3.19 -7.67
N GLU A 104 2.48 2.09 -7.60
CA GLU A 104 2.51 1.13 -8.69
C GLU A 104 1.15 0.49 -8.93
N MET A 105 0.40 0.13 -7.87
CA MET A 105 -1.00 -0.29 -7.98
C MET A 105 -1.85 0.74 -8.74
N ALA A 106 -1.60 2.03 -8.55
CA ALA A 106 -2.31 3.10 -9.25
C ALA A 106 -1.78 3.39 -10.67
N GLY A 107 -0.84 2.58 -11.17
CA GLY A 107 -0.26 2.72 -12.52
C GLY A 107 0.92 3.69 -12.62
N VAL A 108 1.56 4.02 -11.51
CA VAL A 108 2.75 4.88 -11.46
C VAL A 108 3.99 4.02 -11.26
N TRP A 109 4.83 3.93 -12.27
CA TRP A 109 6.16 3.33 -12.12
C TRP A 109 7.18 4.38 -11.70
N LEU A 110 8.05 3.99 -10.79
CA LEU A 110 9.18 4.80 -10.36
C LEU A 110 10.45 4.31 -11.06
N ASP A 111 11.22 5.23 -11.66
CA ASP A 111 12.51 4.91 -12.26
C ASP A 111 13.60 4.69 -11.19
N ARG A 112 13.41 5.25 -10.00
CA ARG A 112 14.33 5.18 -8.86
C ARG A 112 13.56 5.04 -7.56
N ALA A 113 14.11 4.23 -6.64
CA ALA A 113 13.60 4.17 -5.28
C ALA A 113 13.74 5.54 -4.58
N PHE A 114 12.87 5.79 -3.61
CA PHE A 114 13.03 6.95 -2.74
C PHE A 114 14.36 6.84 -1.97
N PRO A 115 15.16 7.93 -1.89
CA PRO A 115 16.45 7.88 -1.22
C PRO A 115 16.29 7.66 0.29
N VAL A 116 17.16 6.82 0.86
CA VAL A 116 17.30 6.63 2.31
C VAL A 116 18.63 7.20 2.79
N TYR A 117 18.70 7.61 4.03
CA TYR A 117 19.85 8.32 4.60
C TYR A 117 20.37 7.64 5.86
N PRO A 118 21.06 6.48 5.74
CA PRO A 118 21.51 5.68 6.89
C PRO A 118 22.56 6.39 7.76
N HIS A 119 23.13 7.50 7.27
CA HIS A 119 24.11 8.34 8.00
C HIS A 119 23.63 9.76 8.23
N GLY A 120 22.33 10.04 8.04
CA GLY A 120 21.76 11.40 8.02
C GLY A 120 21.88 12.07 6.66
N PHE A 121 21.20 13.19 6.51
CA PHE A 121 21.16 13.96 5.25
C PHE A 121 22.51 14.64 4.95
N PRO A 122 22.85 14.86 3.67
CA PRO A 122 24.03 15.62 3.27
C PRO A 122 24.09 17.00 3.95
N ARG A 123 25.31 17.46 4.26
CA ARG A 123 25.52 18.73 4.97
C ARG A 123 24.94 19.94 4.22
N GLU A 124 25.01 19.92 2.89
CA GLU A 124 24.44 20.94 2.03
C GLU A 124 22.91 21.02 2.12
N VAL A 125 22.22 19.89 2.24
CA VAL A 125 20.78 19.83 2.43
C VAL A 125 20.38 20.44 3.78
N ILE A 126 21.09 20.07 4.85
CA ILE A 126 20.83 20.62 6.19
C ILE A 126 21.16 22.12 6.25
N ALA A 127 22.28 22.55 5.67
CA ALA A 127 22.66 23.96 5.68
C ALA A 127 21.63 24.83 4.92
N GLU A 128 21.13 24.35 3.79
CA GLU A 128 20.09 25.06 3.04
C GLU A 128 18.75 25.07 3.79
N PHE A 129 18.39 23.96 4.43
CA PHE A 129 17.20 23.91 5.29
C PHE A 129 17.30 24.92 6.44
N GLU A 130 18.44 24.94 7.19
CA GLU A 130 18.71 25.89 8.26
C GLU A 130 18.63 27.34 7.80
N ARG A 131 19.18 27.62 6.62
CA ARG A 131 19.10 28.96 6.02
C ARG A 131 17.66 29.39 5.77
N GLN A 132 16.82 28.49 5.25
CA GLN A 132 15.42 28.80 4.91
C GLN A 132 14.53 28.93 6.14
N ILE A 133 14.76 28.14 7.19
CA ILE A 133 13.98 28.23 8.44
C ILE A 133 14.52 29.31 9.40
N GLY A 134 15.74 29.85 9.15
CA GLY A 134 16.37 30.86 9.98
C GLY A 134 16.86 30.35 11.35
N ARG A 135 17.08 29.05 11.50
CA ARG A 135 17.53 28.41 12.74
C ARG A 135 18.52 27.29 12.43
N LYS A 136 19.39 26.99 13.39
CA LYS A 136 20.19 25.75 13.35
C LYS A 136 19.30 24.55 13.69
N THR A 137 19.80 23.35 13.41
CA THR A 137 19.12 22.08 13.69
C THR A 137 19.98 21.22 14.61
N LEU A 138 19.32 20.30 15.31
CA LEU A 138 19.93 19.24 16.12
C LEU A 138 19.75 17.88 15.45
N GLY A 139 20.61 16.94 15.74
CA GLY A 139 20.44 15.53 15.32
C GLY A 139 21.06 15.25 13.95
N ASN A 140 20.23 15.19 12.89
CA ASN A 140 20.61 14.74 11.55
C ASN A 140 21.20 13.32 11.52
N LYS A 141 20.50 12.37 12.11
CA LYS A 141 20.90 10.95 12.18
C LYS A 141 19.67 10.04 12.11
N PRO A 142 19.85 8.74 11.81
CA PRO A 142 18.79 7.75 11.99
C PRO A 142 18.50 7.57 13.49
N ALA A 143 17.22 7.59 13.83
CA ALA A 143 16.78 7.39 15.20
C ALA A 143 15.30 7.00 15.30
N SER A 144 14.93 6.32 16.40
CA SER A 144 13.54 6.27 16.84
C SER A 144 13.12 7.65 17.35
N GLY A 145 11.96 8.12 16.93
CA GLY A 145 11.51 9.44 17.35
C GLY A 145 11.19 9.56 18.84
N THR A 146 10.97 8.45 19.58
CA THR A 146 10.86 8.49 21.05
C THR A 146 12.23 8.63 21.70
N GLU A 147 13.24 7.96 21.16
CA GLU A 147 14.58 8.02 21.73
C GLU A 147 15.27 9.37 21.43
N ILE A 148 15.09 9.89 20.21
CA ILE A 148 15.77 11.15 19.86
C ILE A 148 15.21 12.37 20.63
N ILE A 149 13.92 12.37 20.96
CA ILE A 149 13.36 13.45 21.82
C ILE A 149 13.82 13.33 23.26
N LYS A 150 14.11 12.12 23.78
CA LYS A 150 14.76 11.95 25.09
C LYS A 150 16.20 12.44 25.08
N GLU A 151 16.92 12.14 23.99
CA GLU A 151 18.33 12.49 23.85
C GLU A 151 18.55 14.00 23.66
N LEU A 152 17.77 14.64 22.79
CA LEU A 152 18.00 16.02 22.33
C LEU A 152 16.93 17.02 22.81
N GLY A 153 15.91 16.57 23.53
CA GLY A 153 14.80 17.41 23.95
C GLY A 153 15.22 18.58 24.84
N ASP A 154 16.10 18.36 25.81
CA ASP A 154 16.61 19.42 26.70
C ASP A 154 17.45 20.45 25.93
N GLU A 155 18.27 20.02 25.00
CA GLU A 155 19.02 20.91 24.13
C GLU A 155 18.09 21.72 23.21
N HIS A 156 17.07 21.07 22.64
CA HIS A 156 16.03 21.73 21.85
C HIS A 156 15.33 22.83 22.67
N VAL A 157 14.87 22.50 23.87
CA VAL A 157 14.20 23.47 24.76
C VAL A 157 15.09 24.67 25.08
N ARG A 158 16.36 24.42 25.34
CA ARG A 158 17.35 25.47 25.66
C ARG A 158 17.71 26.36 24.46
N THR A 159 17.80 25.80 23.24
CA THR A 159 18.33 26.49 22.05
C THR A 159 17.23 26.98 21.09
N GLY A 160 16.07 26.37 21.12
CA GLY A 160 15.02 26.54 20.12
C GLY A 160 15.34 25.91 18.77
N PHE A 161 16.38 25.10 18.64
CA PHE A 161 16.77 24.42 17.40
C PHE A 161 15.95 23.16 17.20
N PRO A 162 15.18 23.01 16.08
CA PRO A 162 14.39 21.82 15.82
C PRO A 162 15.29 20.59 15.65
N ILE A 163 14.77 19.43 16.06
CA ILE A 163 15.47 18.14 15.94
C ILE A 163 15.14 17.53 14.59
N VAL A 164 16.15 17.40 13.71
CA VAL A 164 16.03 16.71 12.42
C VAL A 164 16.55 15.29 12.55
N TYR A 165 15.81 14.32 12.04
CA TYR A 165 16.23 12.91 12.04
C TYR A 165 15.53 12.13 10.92
N THR A 166 16.03 10.93 10.66
CA THR A 166 15.46 9.99 9.68
C THR A 166 15.23 8.61 10.33
N SER A 167 14.82 7.62 9.55
CA SER A 167 14.69 6.22 9.94
C SER A 167 15.14 5.31 8.80
N GLY A 168 14.83 4.01 8.85
CA GLY A 168 15.02 3.10 7.72
C GLY A 168 14.19 3.46 6.49
N ASP A 169 13.07 4.17 6.69
CA ASP A 169 12.23 4.68 5.60
C ASP A 169 12.84 5.92 4.95
N SER A 170 12.33 6.25 3.75
CA SER A 170 12.65 7.50 3.06
C SER A 170 11.87 8.68 3.66
N VAL A 171 12.33 9.18 4.80
CA VAL A 171 11.64 10.23 5.56
C VAL A 171 12.59 11.30 6.08
N PHE A 172 12.13 12.56 6.09
CA PHE A 172 12.74 13.68 6.78
C PHE A 172 11.81 14.09 7.93
N GLN A 173 12.24 13.89 9.17
CA GLN A 173 11.39 14.13 10.33
C GLN A 173 11.90 15.32 11.13
N ILE A 174 10.99 16.18 11.55
CA ILE A 174 11.28 17.36 12.36
C ILE A 174 10.52 17.26 13.67
N ALA A 175 11.23 17.11 14.80
CA ALA A 175 10.62 17.13 16.11
C ALA A 175 10.86 18.47 16.79
N ALA A 176 9.81 18.98 17.46
CA ALA A 176 9.89 20.23 18.24
C ALA A 176 8.91 20.21 19.41
N HIS A 177 9.31 20.79 20.54
CA HIS A 177 8.46 21.00 21.70
C HIS A 177 7.48 22.14 21.42
N GLU A 178 6.19 21.92 21.68
CA GLU A 178 5.12 22.83 21.29
C GLU A 178 5.18 24.22 21.96
N ASP A 179 5.76 24.31 23.17
CA ASP A 179 5.95 25.58 23.87
C ASP A 179 7.18 26.37 23.39
N ILE A 180 8.07 25.74 22.61
CA ILE A 180 9.31 26.34 22.10
C ILE A 180 9.19 26.72 20.61
N VAL A 181 8.59 25.84 19.84
CA VAL A 181 8.26 26.03 18.43
C VAL A 181 6.79 25.69 18.27
N SER A 182 6.00 26.69 17.93
CA SER A 182 4.55 26.47 17.75
C SER A 182 4.29 25.41 16.67
N VAL A 183 3.19 24.68 16.80
CA VAL A 183 2.80 23.67 15.81
C VAL A 183 2.68 24.26 14.41
N ALA A 184 2.16 25.49 14.29
CA ALA A 184 2.08 26.20 13.00
C ALA A 184 3.46 26.49 12.41
N GLU A 185 4.44 26.87 13.24
CA GLU A 185 5.82 27.09 12.79
C GLU A 185 6.49 25.79 12.40
N LEU A 186 6.28 24.71 13.15
CA LEU A 186 6.77 23.36 12.79
C LEU A 186 6.20 22.91 11.45
N TYR A 187 4.91 23.11 11.20
CA TYR A 187 4.28 22.78 9.93
C TYR A 187 4.90 23.59 8.77
N ARG A 188 5.12 24.90 8.96
CA ARG A 188 5.80 25.74 7.98
C ARG A 188 7.23 25.23 7.68
N MET A 189 7.98 24.79 8.70
CA MET A 189 9.30 24.18 8.49
C MET A 189 9.20 22.89 7.65
N CYS A 190 8.19 22.06 7.89
CA CYS A 190 7.95 20.86 7.10
C CYS A 190 7.58 21.16 5.65
N GLU A 191 6.80 22.21 5.40
CA GLU A 191 6.51 22.68 4.02
C GLU A 191 7.76 23.17 3.29
N ILE A 192 8.64 23.88 4.00
CA ILE A 192 9.95 24.30 3.47
C ILE A 192 10.80 23.07 3.14
N ALA A 193 10.90 22.11 4.07
CA ALA A 193 11.63 20.88 3.85
C ALA A 193 11.05 20.08 2.68
N ARG A 194 9.71 19.98 2.53
CA ARG A 194 9.08 19.27 1.41
C ARG A 194 9.46 19.88 0.05
N LYS A 195 9.53 21.20 -0.04
CA LYS A 195 9.95 21.89 -1.26
C LYS A 195 11.44 21.74 -1.54
N LEU A 196 12.27 21.79 -0.50
CA LEU A 196 13.71 21.62 -0.60
C LEU A 196 14.10 20.19 -1.01
N LEU A 197 13.40 19.19 -0.45
CA LEU A 197 13.68 17.77 -0.67
C LEU A 197 12.94 17.26 -1.92
N ASP A 198 13.27 17.84 -3.06
CA ASP A 198 12.85 17.40 -4.39
C ASP A 198 14.07 16.97 -5.22
N GLY A 199 13.88 16.51 -6.44
CA GLY A 199 14.96 16.02 -7.29
C GLY A 199 15.70 14.83 -6.66
N PRO A 200 17.04 14.87 -6.55
CA PRO A 200 17.83 13.73 -6.07
C PRO A 200 17.61 13.40 -4.58
N HIS A 201 17.08 14.34 -3.80
CA HIS A 201 16.79 14.19 -2.38
C HIS A 201 15.29 14.03 -2.09
N ARG A 202 14.50 13.65 -3.07
CA ARG A 202 13.05 13.52 -2.98
C ARG A 202 12.66 12.35 -2.08
N VAL A 203 12.64 12.59 -0.75
CA VAL A 203 12.13 11.59 0.22
C VAL A 203 10.62 11.41 0.08
N GLY A 204 10.14 10.22 0.40
CA GLY A 204 8.71 9.89 0.33
C GLY A 204 7.85 10.78 1.22
N ARG A 205 8.32 11.13 2.42
CA ARG A 205 7.57 11.95 3.39
C ARG A 205 8.47 12.91 4.14
N VAL A 206 7.95 14.10 4.42
CA VAL A 206 8.43 15.00 5.47
C VAL A 206 7.43 14.96 6.62
N ILE A 207 7.88 14.78 7.86
CA ILE A 207 6.97 14.50 8.99
C ILE A 207 7.19 15.51 10.11
N ALA A 208 6.13 16.22 10.48
CA ALA A 208 6.07 17.01 11.70
C ALA A 208 5.83 16.11 12.91
N ARG A 209 6.69 16.21 13.91
CA ARG A 209 6.66 15.41 15.15
C ARG A 209 6.63 16.32 16.38
N PRO A 210 5.50 17.01 16.65
CA PRO A 210 5.39 17.81 17.87
C PRO A 210 5.42 16.92 19.11
N PHE A 211 6.04 17.44 20.17
CA PHE A 211 6.09 16.79 21.48
C PHE A 211 5.90 17.81 22.59
N ASN A 212 5.62 17.36 23.80
CA ASN A 212 5.49 18.16 25.00
C ASN A 212 6.03 17.42 26.24
N GLY A 213 5.88 18.04 27.42
CA GLY A 213 6.29 17.46 28.70
C GLY A 213 7.55 18.09 29.26
N PRO A 214 7.84 17.87 30.54
CA PRO A 214 9.06 18.37 31.20
C PRO A 214 10.28 17.51 30.83
N SER A 215 11.49 18.05 31.12
CA SER A 215 12.74 17.30 30.99
C SER A 215 12.63 15.91 31.61
N GLY A 216 13.11 14.88 30.89
CA GLY A 216 13.03 13.48 31.28
C GLY A 216 11.67 12.79 31.07
N ALA A 217 10.60 13.53 30.71
CA ALA A 217 9.25 13.01 30.48
C ALA A 217 8.62 13.53 29.19
N TYR A 218 9.43 13.80 28.17
CA TYR A 218 8.94 14.21 26.86
C TYR A 218 8.09 13.13 26.20
N ALA A 219 6.92 13.55 25.67
CA ALA A 219 5.97 12.67 24.99
C ALA A 219 5.49 13.29 23.67
N ARG A 220 5.34 12.47 22.65
CA ARG A 220 4.75 12.88 21.36
C ARG A 220 3.29 13.30 21.54
N THR A 221 2.88 14.34 20.83
CA THR A 221 1.46 14.74 20.80
C THR A 221 0.76 14.14 19.57
N PRO A 222 -0.58 14.10 19.55
CA PRO A 222 -1.36 13.62 18.42
C PRO A 222 -1.32 14.56 17.19
N ARG A 223 -0.67 15.72 17.29
CA ARG A 223 -0.55 16.72 16.21
C ARG A 223 0.57 16.41 15.21
N ARG A 224 0.88 15.11 15.03
CA ARG A 224 1.70 14.66 13.93
C ARG A 224 1.04 15.03 12.60
N HIS A 225 1.85 15.48 11.62
CA HIS A 225 1.39 15.71 10.25
C HIS A 225 2.44 15.25 9.26
N ASP A 226 2.01 14.49 8.26
CA ASP A 226 2.88 13.94 7.21
C ASP A 226 2.65 14.72 5.92
N TYR A 227 3.74 15.24 5.35
CA TYR A 227 3.78 15.89 4.04
C TYR A 227 4.33 14.90 3.04
N ALA A 228 3.45 14.10 2.46
CA ALA A 228 3.82 13.12 1.44
C ALA A 228 4.26 13.84 0.15
N VAL A 229 5.08 13.16 -0.65
CA VAL A 229 5.35 13.58 -2.00
C VAL A 229 4.11 13.32 -2.87
N ASP A 230 3.79 14.24 -3.78
CA ASP A 230 2.68 14.05 -4.70
C ASP A 230 3.00 12.94 -5.71
N PRO A 231 2.07 12.00 -5.93
CA PRO A 231 2.23 10.99 -6.95
C PRO A 231 2.27 11.62 -8.35
N PRO A 232 3.12 11.12 -9.28
CA PRO A 232 3.13 11.54 -10.68
C PRO A 232 1.75 11.34 -11.34
N ARG A 233 1.47 12.09 -12.39
CA ARG A 233 0.22 12.01 -13.17
C ARG A 233 0.47 11.40 -14.55
N PRO A 234 -0.55 10.77 -15.15
CA PRO A 234 -1.85 10.38 -14.57
C PRO A 234 -1.74 9.10 -13.72
N MET A 235 -2.69 8.89 -12.80
CA MET A 235 -2.82 7.65 -12.03
C MET A 235 -4.28 7.20 -11.93
N LEU A 236 -4.54 5.99 -11.41
CA LEU A 236 -5.87 5.40 -11.28
C LEU A 236 -6.89 6.37 -10.66
N LEU A 237 -6.55 7.00 -9.53
CA LEU A 237 -7.48 7.86 -8.81
C LEU A 237 -7.86 9.13 -9.60
N ASP A 238 -6.98 9.63 -10.48
CA ASP A 238 -7.33 10.70 -11.42
C ASP A 238 -8.32 10.20 -12.46
N VAL A 239 -8.05 9.02 -13.05
CA VAL A 239 -8.91 8.42 -14.07
C VAL A 239 -10.33 8.17 -13.53
N LEU A 240 -10.43 7.66 -12.30
CA LEU A 240 -11.72 7.43 -11.65
C LEU A 240 -12.44 8.75 -11.38
N LYS A 241 -11.74 9.75 -10.84
CA LYS A 241 -12.28 11.09 -10.60
C LYS A 241 -12.82 11.74 -11.86
N ASP A 242 -12.06 11.71 -12.96
CA ASP A 242 -12.45 12.30 -14.24
C ASP A 242 -13.70 11.62 -14.86
N ARG A 243 -13.97 10.39 -14.44
CA ARG A 243 -15.16 9.61 -14.83
C ARG A 243 -16.32 9.73 -13.83
N GLY A 244 -16.17 10.53 -12.79
CA GLY A 244 -17.20 10.69 -11.77
C GLY A 244 -17.37 9.47 -10.86
N ILE A 245 -16.38 8.55 -10.83
CA ILE A 245 -16.39 7.37 -9.97
C ILE A 245 -15.90 7.79 -8.57
N SER A 246 -16.71 7.51 -7.57
CA SER A 246 -16.35 7.82 -6.19
C SER A 246 -15.25 6.88 -5.67
N VAL A 247 -14.30 7.45 -4.93
CA VAL A 247 -13.26 6.70 -4.22
C VAL A 247 -13.39 6.98 -2.73
N PHE A 248 -13.54 5.91 -1.95
CA PHE A 248 -13.55 5.95 -0.49
C PHE A 248 -12.29 5.27 0.06
N GLY A 249 -11.42 6.07 0.68
CA GLY A 249 -10.19 5.59 1.30
C GLY A 249 -10.41 5.12 2.73
N ILE A 250 -9.82 3.98 3.12
CA ILE A 250 -9.82 3.48 4.49
C ILE A 250 -8.36 3.26 4.93
N GLY A 251 -8.03 3.67 6.15
CA GLY A 251 -6.67 3.59 6.68
C GLY A 251 -5.77 4.69 6.09
N LYS A 252 -4.57 4.32 5.64
CA LYS A 252 -3.57 5.27 5.12
C LYS A 252 -3.80 5.72 3.67
N ILE A 253 -4.83 5.25 2.98
CA ILE A 253 -5.03 5.54 1.54
C ILE A 253 -5.02 7.04 1.24
N HIS A 254 -5.71 7.85 2.04
CA HIS A 254 -5.71 9.30 1.88
C HIS A 254 -4.28 9.88 1.94
N ASP A 255 -3.49 9.45 2.92
CA ASP A 255 -2.14 9.98 3.15
C ASP A 255 -1.14 9.49 2.09
N ILE A 256 -1.25 8.23 1.66
CA ILE A 256 -0.38 7.63 0.62
C ILE A 256 -0.51 8.39 -0.71
N TYR A 257 -1.72 8.82 -1.05
CA TYR A 257 -2.00 9.57 -2.29
C TYR A 257 -2.10 11.08 -2.07
N ASN A 258 -1.73 11.57 -0.87
CA ASN A 258 -1.80 12.99 -0.50
C ASN A 258 -3.20 13.60 -0.75
N GLY A 259 -4.26 12.84 -0.45
CA GLY A 259 -5.66 13.20 -0.65
C GLY A 259 -6.13 13.23 -2.10
N ARG A 260 -5.23 12.99 -3.07
CA ARG A 260 -5.51 13.17 -4.47
C ARG A 260 -6.41 12.07 -5.03
N GLY A 261 -7.57 12.47 -5.55
CA GLY A 261 -8.56 11.56 -6.11
C GLY A 261 -9.35 10.76 -5.05
N VAL A 262 -9.03 10.90 -3.76
CA VAL A 262 -9.77 10.30 -2.65
C VAL A 262 -10.87 11.26 -2.22
N GLY A 263 -12.12 10.97 -2.59
CA GLY A 263 -13.25 11.87 -2.34
C GLY A 263 -13.69 11.95 -0.88
N GLN A 264 -13.63 10.82 -0.19
CA GLN A 264 -13.92 10.67 1.22
C GLN A 264 -13.02 9.60 1.82
N TYR A 265 -12.75 9.68 3.13
CA TYR A 265 -11.89 8.70 3.79
C TYR A 265 -12.25 8.50 5.26
N ALA A 266 -11.78 7.40 5.82
CA ALA A 266 -11.82 7.07 7.24
C ALA A 266 -10.44 6.59 7.70
N THR A 267 -9.90 7.21 8.74
CA THR A 267 -8.68 6.73 9.41
C THR A 267 -8.99 5.47 10.22
N THR A 268 -7.98 4.65 10.49
CA THR A 268 -8.13 3.42 11.25
C THR A 268 -7.20 3.38 12.46
N MET A 269 -7.63 2.70 13.51
CA MET A 269 -6.84 2.47 14.72
C MET A 269 -6.19 1.08 14.74
N SER A 270 -6.73 0.13 13.96
CA SER A 270 -6.25 -1.24 13.82
C SER A 270 -6.80 -1.89 12.54
N ASN A 271 -6.30 -3.08 12.18
CA ASN A 271 -6.87 -3.87 11.09
C ASN A 271 -8.33 -4.25 11.36
N ALA A 272 -8.68 -4.61 12.60
CA ALA A 272 -10.05 -4.91 12.98
C ALA A 272 -10.98 -3.70 12.79
N ASP A 273 -10.56 -2.50 13.18
CA ASP A 273 -11.29 -1.24 12.93
C ASP A 273 -11.40 -0.97 11.41
N GLY A 274 -10.35 -1.25 10.63
CA GLY A 274 -10.37 -1.18 9.18
C GLY A 274 -11.44 -2.09 8.56
N MET A 275 -11.52 -3.34 9.03
CA MET A 275 -12.56 -4.29 8.60
C MET A 275 -13.97 -3.82 9.00
N GLN A 276 -14.16 -3.26 10.19
CA GLN A 276 -15.46 -2.67 10.58
C GLN A 276 -15.87 -1.53 9.63
N LYS A 277 -14.92 -0.67 9.24
CA LYS A 277 -15.17 0.42 8.27
C LYS A 277 -15.45 -0.10 6.86
N LEU A 278 -14.80 -1.19 6.45
CA LEU A 278 -15.14 -1.89 5.21
C LEU A 278 -16.58 -2.42 5.25
N HIS A 279 -17.03 -3.08 6.34
CA HIS A 279 -18.42 -3.52 6.53
C HIS A 279 -19.40 -2.33 6.50
N GLY A 280 -19.06 -1.20 7.14
CA GLY A 280 -19.85 0.03 7.08
C GLY A 280 -19.98 0.54 5.65
N ALA A 281 -18.87 0.58 4.91
CA ALA A 281 -18.83 1.06 3.54
C ALA A 281 -19.68 0.21 2.58
N LEU A 282 -19.81 -1.10 2.80
CA LEU A 282 -20.72 -1.93 1.99
C LEU A 282 -22.18 -1.49 2.09
N ARG A 283 -22.62 -1.00 3.22
CA ARG A 283 -24.00 -0.51 3.45
C ARG A 283 -24.22 0.89 2.91
N GLU A 284 -23.21 1.76 3.02
CA GLU A 284 -23.33 3.19 2.74
C GLU A 284 -22.97 3.57 1.29
N ARG A 285 -22.21 2.72 0.60
CA ARG A 285 -21.63 3.04 -0.72
C ARG A 285 -22.03 1.99 -1.75
N PRO A 286 -23.06 2.23 -2.53
CA PRO A 286 -23.59 1.26 -3.47
C PRO A 286 -22.69 1.02 -4.69
N SER A 287 -21.78 1.95 -5.02
CA SER A 287 -20.93 1.89 -6.22
C SER A 287 -19.59 2.60 -6.00
N GLY A 288 -18.66 2.43 -6.93
CA GLY A 288 -17.35 3.06 -6.95
C GLY A 288 -16.24 2.19 -6.36
N LEU A 289 -15.13 2.80 -6.00
CA LEU A 289 -13.98 2.13 -5.40
C LEU A 289 -13.95 2.34 -3.87
N ILE A 290 -13.95 1.27 -3.11
CA ILE A 290 -13.59 1.24 -1.69
C ILE A 290 -12.17 0.70 -1.61
N PHE A 291 -11.21 1.54 -1.21
CA PHE A 291 -9.79 1.22 -1.21
C PHE A 291 -9.27 1.28 0.22
N SER A 292 -8.74 0.18 0.75
CA SER A 292 -8.28 0.09 2.13
C SER A 292 -6.83 -0.37 2.25
N ASN A 293 -6.14 0.16 3.25
CA ASN A 293 -4.83 -0.29 3.70
C ASN A 293 -4.94 -0.74 5.15
N LEU A 294 -4.67 -2.03 5.41
CA LEU A 294 -4.69 -2.66 6.72
C LEU A 294 -3.25 -2.78 7.23
N VAL A 295 -2.84 -1.83 8.05
CA VAL A 295 -1.43 -1.48 8.31
C VAL A 295 -0.78 -2.24 9.46
N ASP A 296 -1.54 -2.94 10.31
CA ASP A 296 -0.97 -3.56 11.52
C ASP A 296 0.03 -4.66 11.21
N PHE A 297 -0.14 -5.39 10.10
CA PHE A 297 0.80 -6.43 9.65
C PHE A 297 2.21 -5.87 9.53
N ASP A 298 2.34 -4.70 8.90
CA ASP A 298 3.60 -3.98 8.76
C ASP A 298 4.05 -3.36 10.09
N MET A 299 3.24 -2.44 10.60
CA MET A 299 3.63 -1.53 11.67
C MET A 299 3.80 -2.21 13.03
N LEU A 300 2.95 -3.21 13.35
CA LEU A 300 2.96 -3.85 14.66
C LEU A 300 3.76 -5.14 14.67
N TYR A 301 3.86 -5.85 13.54
CA TYR A 301 4.40 -7.21 13.51
C TYR A 301 5.61 -7.36 12.58
N GLY A 302 5.56 -6.92 11.32
CA GLY A 302 6.64 -7.02 10.35
C GLY A 302 7.91 -6.34 10.82
N HIS A 303 7.88 -5.04 11.01
CA HIS A 303 9.00 -4.24 11.51
C HIS A 303 9.47 -4.62 12.93
N ARG A 304 8.66 -5.33 13.70
CA ARG A 304 8.99 -5.77 15.06
C ARG A 304 9.42 -7.22 15.15
N LYS A 305 9.38 -7.95 14.02
CA LYS A 305 9.69 -9.37 13.95
C LYS A 305 8.84 -10.22 14.90
N ASP A 306 7.58 -9.81 15.08
CA ASP A 306 6.61 -10.55 15.86
C ASP A 306 5.84 -11.50 14.95
N ILE A 307 6.44 -12.64 14.61
CA ILE A 307 5.88 -13.65 13.74
C ILE A 307 4.57 -14.23 14.31
N GLU A 308 4.47 -14.36 15.62
CA GLU A 308 3.28 -14.83 16.30
C GLU A 308 2.14 -13.81 16.25
N GLY A 309 2.45 -12.52 16.44
CA GLY A 309 1.50 -11.43 16.27
C GLY A 309 1.02 -11.33 14.84
N PHE A 310 1.92 -11.48 13.86
CA PHE A 310 1.59 -11.50 12.43
C PHE A 310 0.61 -12.63 12.11
N ALA A 311 0.89 -13.86 12.59
CA ALA A 311 0.02 -15.02 12.44
C ALA A 311 -1.38 -14.80 13.04
N ARG A 312 -1.46 -14.31 14.27
CA ARG A 312 -2.75 -13.97 14.91
C ARG A 312 -3.52 -12.91 14.16
N SER A 313 -2.84 -11.90 13.63
CA SER A 313 -3.47 -10.83 12.85
C SER A 313 -4.05 -11.34 11.52
N LEU A 314 -3.36 -12.29 10.86
CA LEU A 314 -3.89 -12.97 9.67
C LEU A 314 -5.15 -13.79 9.98
N GLU A 315 -5.15 -14.53 11.09
CA GLU A 315 -6.31 -15.33 11.53
C GLU A 315 -7.51 -14.44 11.92
N GLU A 316 -7.25 -13.31 12.59
CA GLU A 316 -8.29 -12.31 12.88
C GLU A 316 -8.89 -11.72 11.60
N PHE A 317 -8.03 -11.32 10.64
CA PHE A 317 -8.48 -10.84 9.35
C PHE A 317 -9.31 -11.89 8.62
N ASP A 318 -8.84 -13.14 8.55
CA ASP A 318 -9.55 -14.24 7.88
C ASP A 318 -10.94 -14.47 8.47
N ARG A 319 -11.05 -14.46 9.80
CA ARG A 319 -12.34 -14.60 10.49
C ARG A 319 -13.30 -13.46 10.12
N LEU A 320 -12.83 -12.20 10.14
CA LEU A 320 -13.63 -11.03 9.75
C LEU A 320 -13.98 -11.06 8.26
N LEU A 321 -13.09 -11.56 7.42
CA LEU A 321 -13.32 -11.76 6.00
C LEU A 321 -14.49 -12.73 5.75
N GLY A 322 -14.64 -13.77 6.56
CA GLY A 322 -15.74 -14.73 6.42
C GLY A 322 -17.12 -14.06 6.47
N ASP A 323 -17.34 -13.18 7.44
CA ASP A 323 -18.57 -12.40 7.56
C ASP A 323 -18.71 -11.36 6.46
N PHE A 324 -17.58 -10.79 5.99
CA PHE A 324 -17.55 -9.81 4.91
C PHE A 324 -17.99 -10.41 3.57
N LEU A 325 -17.49 -11.60 3.24
CA LEU A 325 -17.81 -12.30 1.99
C LEU A 325 -19.31 -12.59 1.85
N GLN A 326 -20.03 -12.81 2.96
CA GLN A 326 -21.49 -13.06 2.95
C GLN A 326 -22.32 -11.81 2.62
N GLN A 327 -21.74 -10.60 2.71
CA GLN A 327 -22.43 -9.34 2.46
C GLN A 327 -22.19 -8.80 1.04
N LEU A 328 -21.33 -9.46 0.26
CA LEU A 328 -21.06 -9.06 -1.12
C LEU A 328 -22.24 -9.41 -2.03
N ARG A 329 -22.55 -8.47 -2.94
CA ARG A 329 -23.54 -8.64 -3.99
C ARG A 329 -22.89 -9.17 -5.26
N ASP A 330 -23.67 -9.67 -6.19
CA ASP A 330 -23.19 -10.11 -7.51
C ASP A 330 -22.47 -9.00 -8.30
N ALA A 331 -22.84 -7.75 -8.06
CA ALA A 331 -22.24 -6.55 -8.66
C ALA A 331 -20.99 -6.03 -7.92
N ASP A 332 -20.47 -6.75 -6.91
CA ASP A 332 -19.30 -6.38 -6.14
C ASP A 332 -18.10 -7.23 -6.55
N LEU A 333 -16.95 -6.60 -6.77
CA LEU A 333 -15.65 -7.27 -6.92
C LEU A 333 -14.79 -6.99 -5.69
N LEU A 334 -14.42 -8.02 -4.96
CA LEU A 334 -13.40 -7.94 -3.91
C LEU A 334 -12.03 -8.32 -4.50
N MET A 335 -11.03 -7.47 -4.28
CA MET A 335 -9.63 -7.78 -4.52
C MET A 335 -8.86 -7.68 -3.20
N ILE A 336 -8.06 -8.70 -2.89
CA ILE A 336 -7.17 -8.72 -1.72
C ILE A 336 -5.75 -8.88 -2.23
N THR A 337 -4.83 -8.06 -1.73
CA THR A 337 -3.41 -8.06 -2.11
C THR A 337 -2.54 -7.51 -0.98
N ALA A 338 -1.26 -7.35 -1.24
CA ALA A 338 -0.33 -6.57 -0.44
C ALA A 338 0.39 -5.55 -1.33
N ASP A 339 1.16 -4.66 -0.73
CA ASP A 339 1.96 -3.64 -1.42
C ASP A 339 3.45 -4.00 -1.50
N HIS A 340 3.94 -4.78 -0.55
CA HIS A 340 5.30 -5.34 -0.44
C HIS A 340 5.33 -6.48 0.57
N GLY A 341 6.52 -7.01 0.90
CA GLY A 341 6.75 -7.90 2.02
C GLY A 341 7.41 -7.19 3.21
N CYS A 342 7.28 -7.78 4.40
CA CYS A 342 8.06 -7.44 5.59
C CYS A 342 8.18 -8.68 6.47
N ASP A 343 9.08 -9.57 6.09
CA ASP A 343 9.20 -10.91 6.65
C ASP A 343 9.56 -10.86 8.15
N PRO A 344 8.64 -11.27 9.04
CA PRO A 344 8.83 -11.18 10.48
C PRO A 344 9.72 -12.28 11.06
N ASP A 345 10.24 -13.19 10.25
CA ASP A 345 11.09 -14.29 10.73
C ASP A 345 12.33 -13.75 11.44
N PRO A 346 12.59 -14.18 12.70
CA PRO A 346 13.71 -13.69 13.49
C PRO A 346 15.10 -14.07 12.93
N ARG A 347 15.20 -15.00 11.98
CA ARG A 347 16.45 -15.30 11.27
C ARG A 347 17.01 -14.10 10.50
N TRP A 348 16.16 -13.17 10.09
CA TRP A 348 16.59 -11.97 9.40
C TRP A 348 17.06 -10.90 10.39
N LYS A 349 18.18 -10.24 10.11
CA LYS A 349 18.75 -9.22 11.02
C LYS A 349 18.10 -7.84 10.83
N THR A 350 17.66 -7.52 9.64
CA THR A 350 16.99 -6.25 9.33
C THR A 350 15.51 -6.29 9.67
N THR A 351 14.94 -5.17 10.05
CA THR A 351 13.51 -4.94 10.24
C THR A 351 12.90 -4.18 9.05
N ASP A 352 13.63 -4.06 7.94
CA ASP A 352 13.20 -3.37 6.74
C ASP A 352 12.22 -4.22 5.93
N HIS A 353 11.46 -3.56 5.06
CA HIS A 353 10.60 -4.23 4.08
C HIS A 353 11.40 -5.19 3.20
N SER A 354 10.75 -6.18 2.63
CA SER A 354 11.37 -7.19 1.77
C SER A 354 10.86 -7.14 0.33
N ARG A 355 11.77 -7.43 -0.59
CA ARG A 355 11.54 -7.47 -2.04
C ARG A 355 10.85 -8.78 -2.41
N GLU A 356 9.53 -8.82 -2.33
CA GLU A 356 8.71 -10.02 -2.51
C GLU A 356 7.64 -9.82 -3.56
N TYR A 357 7.15 -10.92 -4.13
CA TYR A 357 5.85 -10.96 -4.77
C TYR A 357 4.76 -10.63 -3.75
N VAL A 358 3.62 -10.14 -4.23
CA VAL A 358 2.42 -9.97 -3.41
C VAL A 358 1.29 -10.88 -3.92
N PRO A 359 0.44 -11.42 -3.03
CA PRO A 359 -0.69 -12.25 -3.44
C PRO A 359 -1.75 -11.41 -4.17
N ILE A 360 -2.46 -12.04 -5.11
CA ILE A 360 -3.68 -11.51 -5.73
C ILE A 360 -4.77 -12.52 -5.48
N LEU A 361 -5.84 -12.10 -4.79
CA LEU A 361 -7.09 -12.84 -4.69
C LEU A 361 -8.21 -11.94 -5.20
N ALA A 362 -9.02 -12.43 -6.14
CA ALA A 362 -10.17 -11.69 -6.66
C ALA A 362 -11.43 -12.54 -6.56
N TYR A 363 -12.49 -11.99 -5.99
CA TYR A 363 -13.73 -12.70 -5.74
C TYR A 363 -14.97 -11.83 -6.00
N ALA A 364 -15.94 -12.41 -6.63
CA ALA A 364 -17.32 -11.91 -6.67
C ALA A 364 -18.29 -13.11 -6.60
N PRO A 365 -19.47 -12.98 -5.95
CA PRO A 365 -20.43 -14.09 -5.92
C PRO A 365 -20.83 -14.58 -7.30
N ALA A 366 -20.90 -13.68 -8.30
CA ALA A 366 -21.26 -14.00 -9.69
C ALA A 366 -20.13 -14.66 -10.51
N LEU A 367 -18.89 -14.71 -9.99
CA LEU A 367 -17.76 -15.28 -10.74
C LEU A 367 -17.65 -16.82 -10.53
N PRO A 368 -17.18 -17.55 -11.55
CA PRO A 368 -17.09 -19.01 -11.48
C PRO A 368 -16.02 -19.53 -10.52
N GLY A 369 -15.07 -18.68 -10.11
CA GLY A 369 -13.90 -19.05 -9.31
C GLY A 369 -12.94 -20.00 -10.05
N GLY A 370 -11.84 -20.36 -9.38
CA GLY A 370 -10.84 -21.32 -9.89
C GLY A 370 -9.94 -20.78 -10.98
N VAL A 371 -9.93 -19.47 -11.23
CA VAL A 371 -9.11 -18.85 -12.27
C VAL A 371 -7.70 -18.59 -11.73
N ASN A 372 -6.70 -19.21 -12.36
CA ASN A 372 -5.30 -18.94 -12.05
C ASN A 372 -4.80 -17.75 -12.91
N LEU A 373 -4.53 -16.63 -12.27
CA LEU A 373 -4.00 -15.41 -12.90
C LEU A 373 -2.48 -15.49 -13.14
N GLY A 374 -1.82 -16.53 -12.63
CA GLY A 374 -0.39 -16.74 -12.75
C GLY A 374 0.45 -15.69 -12.02
N VAL A 375 1.60 -15.37 -12.61
CA VAL A 375 2.51 -14.33 -12.11
C VAL A 375 2.32 -13.08 -12.97
N ARG A 376 1.87 -12.00 -12.35
CA ARG A 376 1.70 -10.70 -13.01
C ARG A 376 3.01 -9.93 -12.95
N ALA A 377 3.33 -9.21 -14.02
CA ALA A 377 4.60 -8.50 -14.15
C ALA A 377 4.71 -7.24 -13.26
N THR A 378 3.58 -6.70 -12.81
CA THR A 378 3.52 -5.46 -12.05
C THR A 378 2.24 -5.37 -11.22
N LEU A 379 2.31 -4.65 -10.09
CA LEU A 379 1.14 -4.30 -9.26
C LEU A 379 0.12 -3.45 -10.05
N ALA A 380 0.56 -2.75 -11.08
CA ALA A 380 -0.30 -1.93 -11.93
C ALA A 380 -1.37 -2.74 -12.69
N ASP A 381 -1.22 -4.05 -12.84
CA ASP A 381 -2.21 -4.92 -13.46
C ASP A 381 -3.55 -4.90 -12.69
N MET A 382 -3.47 -4.82 -11.35
CA MET A 382 -4.66 -4.67 -10.51
C MET A 382 -5.34 -3.31 -10.73
N GLY A 383 -4.55 -2.24 -10.74
CA GLY A 383 -5.07 -0.90 -11.03
C GLY A 383 -5.67 -0.77 -12.42
N GLN A 384 -5.06 -1.39 -13.43
CA GLN A 384 -5.61 -1.42 -14.79
C GLN A 384 -6.92 -2.22 -14.84
N THR A 385 -7.04 -3.27 -14.03
CA THR A 385 -8.30 -4.04 -13.89
C THR A 385 -9.41 -3.17 -13.31
N VAL A 386 -9.12 -2.40 -12.26
CA VAL A 386 -10.08 -1.42 -11.70
C VAL A 386 -10.42 -0.33 -12.72
N ALA A 387 -9.42 0.23 -13.41
CA ALA A 387 -9.62 1.26 -14.42
C ALA A 387 -10.53 0.75 -15.55
N GLU A 388 -10.24 -0.44 -16.10
CA GLU A 388 -11.04 -1.05 -17.17
C GLU A 388 -12.48 -1.32 -16.72
N ASN A 389 -12.67 -1.82 -15.48
CA ASN A 389 -14.02 -2.03 -14.94
C ASN A 389 -14.88 -0.76 -14.99
N PHE A 390 -14.29 0.40 -14.73
CA PHE A 390 -14.97 1.69 -14.81
C PHE A 390 -14.78 2.39 -16.17
N GLY A 391 -14.40 1.66 -17.23
CA GLY A 391 -14.23 2.16 -18.59
C GLY A 391 -13.02 3.07 -18.77
N GLY A 392 -12.06 3.06 -17.87
CA GLY A 392 -10.84 3.87 -17.90
C GLY A 392 -9.59 3.08 -18.32
N ARG A 393 -8.46 3.79 -18.36
CA ARG A 393 -7.14 3.23 -18.61
C ARG A 393 -6.08 4.03 -17.83
N ILE A 394 -5.09 3.34 -17.31
CA ILE A 394 -3.91 3.91 -16.66
C ILE A 394 -2.65 3.70 -17.52
N PRO A 395 -1.54 4.41 -17.25
CA PRO A 395 -0.34 4.34 -18.08
C PRO A 395 0.29 2.97 -18.17
N HIS A 396 0.27 2.21 -17.07
CA HIS A 396 0.94 0.92 -16.95
C HIS A 396 -0.04 -0.15 -16.46
N GLY A 397 0.33 -1.42 -16.66
CA GLY A 397 -0.44 -2.58 -16.26
C GLY A 397 -1.30 -3.18 -17.36
N GLN A 398 -1.58 -4.47 -17.19
CA GLN A 398 -2.45 -5.28 -18.06
C GLN A 398 -3.61 -5.80 -17.23
N SER A 399 -4.83 -5.41 -17.60
CA SER A 399 -6.04 -5.85 -16.92
C SER A 399 -6.26 -7.34 -17.06
N PHE A 400 -6.70 -7.96 -15.97
CA PHE A 400 -7.19 -9.34 -15.94
C PHE A 400 -8.72 -9.44 -15.77
N LEU A 401 -9.46 -8.33 -15.96
CA LEU A 401 -10.92 -8.29 -15.78
C LEU A 401 -11.65 -9.37 -16.60
N ARG A 402 -11.22 -9.58 -17.84
CA ARG A 402 -11.81 -10.59 -18.73
C ARG A 402 -11.48 -12.02 -18.28
N GLU A 403 -10.31 -12.23 -17.71
CA GLU A 403 -9.89 -13.52 -17.20
C GLU A 403 -10.78 -13.97 -16.04
N LEU A 404 -11.24 -13.03 -15.18
CA LEU A 404 -12.12 -13.32 -14.05
C LEU A 404 -13.42 -14.03 -14.47
N SER A 405 -13.94 -13.75 -15.64
CA SER A 405 -15.18 -14.39 -16.17
C SER A 405 -14.95 -15.79 -16.75
N GLY A 406 -13.73 -16.31 -16.72
CA GLY A 406 -13.37 -17.59 -17.33
C GLY A 406 -13.36 -17.57 -18.87
N ALA A 407 -13.53 -16.40 -19.49
CA ALA A 407 -13.57 -16.24 -20.97
C ALA A 407 -12.19 -16.25 -21.63
N ALA A 408 -11.11 -16.33 -20.88
CA ALA A 408 -9.74 -16.26 -21.40
C ALA A 408 -9.16 -17.63 -21.88
N GLY A 409 -9.95 -18.68 -21.97
CA GLY A 409 -9.50 -20.06 -22.26
C GLY A 409 -9.65 -20.53 -23.69
N GLN A 410 -10.00 -19.69 -24.69
CA GLN A 410 -10.07 -20.08 -26.11
C GLN A 410 -9.33 -19.14 -27.04
N VAL A 411 -8.02 -18.96 -26.86
CA VAL A 411 -7.17 -18.68 -28.02
C VAL A 411 -6.86 -20.04 -28.62
N ALA A 412 -7.60 -20.38 -29.69
CA ALA A 412 -7.41 -21.57 -30.48
C ALA A 412 -5.93 -21.71 -30.88
N LEU A 413 -5.33 -22.85 -30.51
CA LEU A 413 -4.22 -23.41 -31.25
C LEU A 413 -4.76 -23.66 -32.67
N GLY A 414 -4.55 -22.70 -33.55
CA GLY A 414 -4.78 -22.88 -34.98
C GLY A 414 -3.89 -23.99 -35.46
N GLU A 415 -4.47 -25.13 -35.77
CA GLU A 415 -3.85 -26.22 -36.51
C GLU A 415 -3.29 -25.64 -37.82
N GLY A 416 -2.00 -25.42 -37.85
CA GLY A 416 -1.27 -25.19 -39.10
C GLY A 416 -1.31 -26.45 -39.94
N GLN A 417 -2.23 -26.51 -40.89
CA GLN A 417 -2.16 -27.49 -41.97
C GLN A 417 -0.86 -27.30 -42.75
N VAL A 418 0.07 -28.19 -42.49
CA VAL A 418 1.18 -28.46 -43.41
C VAL A 418 0.56 -29.04 -44.71
N ARG A 419 0.47 -28.24 -45.78
CA ARG A 419 0.31 -28.75 -47.13
C ARG A 419 1.70 -28.89 -47.72
N HIS A 420 2.12 -30.15 -47.92
CA HIS A 420 3.16 -30.52 -48.86
C HIS A 420 2.70 -30.15 -50.28
N LEU A 421 3.54 -29.40 -51.00
CA LEU A 421 3.89 -29.60 -52.41
C LEU A 421 5.31 -29.11 -52.62
#